data_7d766fa1fa79dea706f2ce61ec2ae342
#
_entry.id   7d766fa1fa79dea706f2ce61ec2ae342
#
_cell.length_a   1.000
_cell.length_b   1.000
_cell.length_c   1.000
_cell.angle_alpha   90.00
_cell.angle_beta   90.00
_cell.angle_gamma   90.00
#
_symmetry.space_group_name_H-M   'P 1'
#
loop_
_entity.id
_entity.type
_entity.pdbx_description
1 polymer ?
#
loop_
_entity_poly.entity_id
_entity_poly.type
_entity_poly.pdbx_seq_one_letter_code
_entity_poly.pdbx_strand_id
1 'polypeptide(L)'
;MAFDGITVANLTHDLKQAIEGGRIAKIAQPEKDELLFQIKKDGSSVRLLVSASASLPLVYLTDANKPSPMTAPNFCMLLRKHIGSARIISVSQPGLERIIEITLEHLDDMGDVCRKRLIIEIMGKHSNIIFCKEDGTILDSIKHISAQVSSVREVLPGRMYFIPHTMEKSDPFTVSLEEFADQMTHAPMAVQKALYNRLTGISPIIAEELCHLASINPDKAAGDLTEDETVHLYRTLTLMMEDVTEGNFFPNIVYDGDVPAEFASLPLTCFDSERFSSRKFDSVSQVLKTYYSSKETITRIRQKSSDLRRIVQTALERNYKKYDLQLKQLKDTEKREKYRIYGELLNTYGYELSGGEKEFTCINYYTNEKVRIPLDPQLSARENAQKHFDKYNKLKRTFEALNDLTKETKEEIDHLESISAALDIALEENDLVQIKEELMEYGYIKKRRAGEKRPKITSRPFHYLSSDGFHIYVGKNNYQNEELTFKLANGGDWWFHAKGMPGSHVVVKTNNETDLPDRMFEEAGKLAGYYSSGRDSDKIEIDYLQKKNVKKPNGSAPGFVVYYTNFSLTVHPDISGLTLVE
;
A
#
# COMPACT_ATOMS: atom_id res chain seq x y z
N MET A 1 10.17 8.61 -11.75
CA MET A 1 9.50 9.39 -10.69
C MET A 1 9.15 10.72 -11.30
N ALA A 2 7.87 10.99 -11.49
CA ALA A 2 7.39 12.17 -12.23
C ALA A 2 7.73 13.53 -11.58
N PHE A 3 8.09 13.58 -10.31
CA PHE A 3 8.55 14.79 -9.64
C PHE A 3 10.06 14.98 -9.92
N ASP A 4 10.36 15.53 -11.07
CA ASP A 4 11.72 15.75 -11.59
C ASP A 4 12.20 17.21 -11.45
N GLY A 5 13.38 17.51 -11.99
CA GLY A 5 13.95 18.84 -11.93
C GLY A 5 13.14 19.88 -12.71
N ILE A 6 12.50 19.51 -13.81
CA ILE A 6 11.65 20.40 -14.63
C ILE A 6 10.34 20.70 -13.89
N THR A 7 9.76 19.71 -13.24
CA THR A 7 8.58 19.93 -12.37
C THR A 7 8.91 20.85 -11.21
N VAL A 8 10.09 20.72 -10.60
CA VAL A 8 10.57 21.64 -9.55
C VAL A 8 10.82 23.05 -10.12
N ALA A 9 11.31 23.19 -11.37
CA ALA A 9 11.48 24.48 -12.01
C ALA A 9 10.14 25.20 -12.22
N ASN A 10 9.13 24.50 -12.73
CA ASN A 10 7.78 25.04 -12.84
C ASN A 10 7.22 25.43 -11.46
N LEU A 11 7.36 24.56 -10.47
CA LEU A 11 6.89 24.86 -9.11
C LEU A 11 7.61 26.09 -8.54
N THR A 12 8.92 26.21 -8.73
CA THR A 12 9.70 27.36 -8.30
C THR A 12 9.23 28.65 -9.00
N HIS A 13 8.89 28.58 -10.29
CA HIS A 13 8.31 29.67 -11.04
C HIS A 13 6.96 30.11 -10.45
N ASP A 14 6.04 29.17 -10.21
CA ASP A 14 4.72 29.46 -9.62
C ASP A 14 4.86 30.04 -8.19
N LEU A 15 5.79 29.49 -7.38
CA LEU A 15 6.05 29.96 -6.03
C LEU A 15 6.65 31.38 -6.01
N LYS A 16 7.56 31.72 -6.93
CA LYS A 16 8.06 33.10 -7.06
C LYS A 16 6.92 34.09 -7.21
N GLN A 17 6.00 33.79 -8.12
CA GLN A 17 4.85 34.66 -8.36
C GLN A 17 3.91 34.74 -7.14
N ALA A 18 3.64 33.60 -6.49
CA ALA A 18 2.63 33.51 -5.44
C ALA A 18 3.10 34.04 -4.07
N ILE A 19 4.38 33.80 -3.69
CA ILE A 19 4.83 34.02 -2.31
C ILE A 19 6.04 34.96 -2.15
N GLU A 20 6.84 35.23 -3.17
CA GLU A 20 7.98 36.13 -3.08
C GLU A 20 7.52 37.56 -2.76
N GLY A 21 8.18 38.21 -1.80
CA GLY A 21 7.75 39.48 -1.23
C GLY A 21 6.71 39.35 -0.09
N GLY A 22 6.07 38.20 0.04
CA GLY A 22 5.08 37.93 1.09
C GLY A 22 5.69 37.73 2.48
N ARG A 23 4.84 37.68 3.51
CA ARG A 23 5.22 37.44 4.90
C ARG A 23 4.62 36.16 5.43
N ILE A 24 5.40 35.39 6.19
CA ILE A 24 4.92 34.19 6.90
C ILE A 24 4.00 34.66 8.03
N ALA A 25 2.72 34.28 7.97
CA ALA A 25 1.72 34.62 8.99
C ALA A 25 1.54 33.50 10.04
N LYS A 26 1.67 32.23 9.61
CA LYS A 26 1.51 31.07 10.49
C LYS A 26 2.34 29.90 9.99
N ILE A 27 2.93 29.14 10.93
CA ILE A 27 3.64 27.89 10.67
C ILE A 27 2.96 26.80 11.49
N ALA A 28 2.62 25.69 10.83
CA ALA A 28 2.05 24.51 11.46
C ALA A 28 2.80 23.25 10.99
N GLN A 29 2.83 22.22 11.80
CA GLN A 29 3.39 20.92 11.49
C GLN A 29 2.29 19.87 11.74
N PRO A 30 1.43 19.60 10.72
CA PRO A 30 0.32 18.66 10.86
C PRO A 30 0.78 17.23 11.12
N GLU A 31 1.83 16.78 10.41
CA GLU A 31 2.44 15.46 10.55
C GLU A 31 3.93 15.60 10.90
N LYS A 32 4.55 14.50 11.33
CA LYS A 32 5.97 14.49 11.77
C LYS A 32 6.96 15.00 10.71
N ASP A 33 6.65 14.83 9.44
CA ASP A 33 7.49 15.15 8.28
C ASP A 33 6.83 16.16 7.32
N GLU A 34 5.82 16.92 7.79
CA GLU A 34 5.05 17.86 6.97
C GLU A 34 4.94 19.23 7.65
N LEU A 35 5.15 20.30 6.88
CA LEU A 35 4.93 21.68 7.29
C LEU A 35 3.82 22.34 6.45
N LEU A 36 3.05 23.23 7.07
CA LEU A 36 2.06 24.06 6.42
C LEU A 36 2.33 25.52 6.79
N PHE A 37 2.73 26.32 5.80
CA PHE A 37 2.95 27.75 5.94
C PHE A 37 1.71 28.52 5.45
N GLN A 38 1.24 29.48 6.22
CA GLN A 38 0.29 30.48 5.76
C GLN A 38 1.08 31.76 5.47
N ILE A 39 0.99 32.23 4.25
CA ILE A 39 1.76 33.36 3.73
C ILE A 39 0.76 34.45 3.29
N LYS A 40 1.03 35.71 3.69
CA LYS A 40 0.24 36.86 3.28
C LYS A 40 1.05 37.69 2.30
N LYS A 41 0.47 38.01 1.15
CA LYS A 41 1.02 38.87 0.12
C LYS A 41 -0.11 39.71 -0.50
N ASP A 42 0.09 41.02 -0.59
CA ASP A 42 -0.82 41.97 -1.26
C ASP A 42 -2.30 41.81 -0.86
N GLY A 43 -2.55 41.65 0.45
CA GLY A 43 -3.92 41.48 0.98
C GLY A 43 -4.50 40.07 0.82
N SER A 44 -3.87 39.20 0.05
CA SER A 44 -4.26 37.80 -0.12
C SER A 44 -3.54 36.87 0.87
N SER A 45 -4.08 35.67 1.08
CA SER A 45 -3.48 34.64 1.92
C SER A 45 -3.44 33.31 1.21
N VAL A 46 -2.24 32.78 1.02
CA VAL A 46 -2.02 31.47 0.40
C VAL A 46 -1.41 30.51 1.42
N ARG A 47 -1.58 29.21 1.22
CA ARG A 47 -0.95 28.17 2.02
C ARG A 47 0.03 27.38 1.18
N LEU A 48 1.24 27.19 1.69
CA LEU A 48 2.28 26.32 1.12
C LEU A 48 2.39 25.07 2.00
N LEU A 49 2.07 23.92 1.43
CA LEU A 49 2.30 22.62 2.05
C LEU A 49 3.63 22.09 1.58
N VAL A 50 4.46 21.63 2.54
CA VAL A 50 5.77 21.02 2.29
C VAL A 50 5.82 19.69 3.03
N SER A 51 5.97 18.60 2.31
CA SER A 51 6.09 17.24 2.85
C SER A 51 7.45 16.65 2.51
N ALA A 52 8.20 16.24 3.53
CA ALA A 52 9.42 15.45 3.39
C ALA A 52 9.16 13.95 3.57
N SER A 53 7.93 13.47 3.35
CA SER A 53 7.58 12.05 3.45
C SER A 53 8.49 11.20 2.57
N ALA A 54 8.95 10.04 3.08
CA ALA A 54 9.82 9.15 2.32
C ALA A 54 9.12 8.51 1.11
N SER A 55 7.81 8.29 1.23
CA SER A 55 6.98 7.68 0.19
C SER A 55 6.34 8.69 -0.75
N LEU A 56 6.04 9.90 -0.23
CA LEU A 56 5.31 10.93 -0.96
C LEU A 56 5.82 12.33 -0.60
N PRO A 57 7.04 12.70 -1.03
CA PRO A 57 7.53 14.06 -0.84
C PRO A 57 6.80 15.00 -1.81
N LEU A 58 6.24 16.09 -1.28
CA LEU A 58 5.42 17.02 -2.05
C LEU A 58 5.64 18.46 -1.59
N VAL A 59 5.57 19.38 -2.54
CA VAL A 59 5.51 20.82 -2.29
C VAL A 59 4.45 21.41 -3.23
N TYR A 60 3.43 22.08 -2.69
CA TYR A 60 2.40 22.70 -3.51
C TYR A 60 1.60 23.76 -2.75
N LEU A 61 1.00 24.69 -3.48
CA LEU A 61 0.04 25.66 -2.94
C LEU A 61 -1.34 25.00 -2.76
N THR A 62 -2.00 25.30 -1.62
CA THR A 62 -3.30 24.71 -1.29
C THR A 62 -4.18 25.67 -0.52
N ASP A 63 -5.50 25.55 -0.70
CA ASP A 63 -6.51 26.22 0.13
C ASP A 63 -6.91 25.39 1.36
N ALA A 64 -6.55 24.12 1.37
CA ALA A 64 -6.88 23.20 2.45
C ALA A 64 -6.16 23.55 3.75
N ASN A 65 -6.88 23.42 4.87
CA ASN A 65 -6.31 23.50 6.20
C ASN A 65 -6.24 22.10 6.78
N LYS A 66 -5.07 21.73 7.30
CA LYS A 66 -4.89 20.43 7.97
C LYS A 66 -4.92 20.64 9.49
N PRO A 67 -5.61 19.74 10.24
CA PRO A 67 -5.57 19.78 11.69
C PRO A 67 -4.14 19.58 12.18
N SER A 68 -3.73 20.32 13.20
CA SER A 68 -2.39 20.23 13.79
C SER A 68 -2.48 19.65 15.19
N PRO A 69 -1.44 18.95 15.68
CA PRO A 69 -1.41 18.43 17.03
C PRO A 69 -1.50 19.59 18.06
N MET A 70 -2.07 19.32 19.25
CA MET A 70 -2.22 20.33 20.30
C MET A 70 -0.88 20.91 20.74
N THR A 71 0.18 20.10 20.75
CA THR A 71 1.56 20.53 21.04
C THR A 71 2.38 20.49 19.76
N ALA A 72 2.92 21.65 19.35
CA ALA A 72 3.74 21.74 18.15
C ALA A 72 5.09 21.02 18.36
N PRO A 73 5.60 20.24 17.37
CA PRO A 73 6.93 19.65 17.43
C PRO A 73 8.05 20.68 17.51
N ASN A 74 9.21 20.27 18.03
CA ASN A 74 10.36 21.16 18.27
C ASN A 74 10.80 21.94 17.03
N PHE A 75 10.88 21.27 15.88
CA PHE A 75 11.26 21.93 14.61
C PHE A 75 10.28 23.05 14.24
N CYS A 76 8.97 22.82 14.39
CA CYS A 76 7.96 23.84 14.16
C CYS A 76 8.11 25.03 15.13
N MET A 77 8.39 24.75 16.41
CA MET A 77 8.60 25.81 17.42
C MET A 77 9.85 26.62 17.11
N LEU A 78 10.93 26.00 16.66
CA LEU A 78 12.15 26.69 16.24
C LEU A 78 11.88 27.58 15.03
N LEU A 79 11.18 27.09 14.01
CA LEU A 79 10.80 27.91 12.85
C LEU A 79 9.92 29.10 13.26
N ARG A 80 8.93 28.91 14.14
CA ARG A 80 8.07 30.00 14.65
C ARG A 80 8.88 31.07 15.37
N LYS A 81 9.87 30.65 16.15
CA LYS A 81 10.75 31.58 16.87
C LYS A 81 11.56 32.47 15.93
N HIS A 82 12.12 31.89 14.86
CA HIS A 82 13.08 32.60 14.00
C HIS A 82 12.43 33.25 12.78
N ILE A 83 11.37 32.65 12.22
CA ILE A 83 10.79 33.10 10.95
C ILE A 83 9.26 33.27 11.02
N GLY A 84 8.65 33.36 12.19
CA GLY A 84 7.22 33.47 12.41
C GLY A 84 6.55 34.71 11.77
N SER A 85 7.30 35.73 11.38
CA SER A 85 6.81 36.93 10.66
C SER A 85 7.80 37.37 9.57
N ALA A 86 8.72 36.50 9.18
CA ALA A 86 9.75 36.77 8.18
C ALA A 86 9.16 37.10 6.82
N ARG A 87 9.85 37.96 6.07
CA ARG A 87 9.57 38.27 4.67
C ARG A 87 10.31 37.25 3.78
N ILE A 88 9.63 36.76 2.78
CA ILE A 88 10.21 35.90 1.74
C ILE A 88 10.91 36.82 0.72
N ILE A 89 12.22 36.69 0.59
CA ILE A 89 13.03 37.53 -0.27
C ILE A 89 13.19 36.89 -1.65
N SER A 90 13.44 35.58 -1.68
CA SER A 90 13.58 34.85 -2.95
C SER A 90 13.16 33.38 -2.80
N VAL A 91 12.73 32.81 -3.90
CA VAL A 91 12.53 31.37 -4.07
C VAL A 91 13.38 30.93 -5.26
N SER A 92 14.24 29.94 -5.09
CA SER A 92 15.18 29.50 -6.13
C SER A 92 15.34 27.99 -6.16
N GLN A 93 15.84 27.50 -7.28
CA GLN A 93 16.23 26.11 -7.50
C GLN A 93 17.68 26.10 -7.96
N PRO A 94 18.59 25.34 -7.36
CA PRO A 94 19.97 25.19 -7.83
C PRO A 94 20.01 24.31 -9.09
N GLY A 95 20.32 24.88 -10.24
CA GLY A 95 20.28 24.17 -11.53
C GLY A 95 18.91 23.48 -11.74
N LEU A 96 18.92 22.22 -12.17
CA LEU A 96 17.72 21.36 -12.19
C LEU A 96 17.69 20.34 -11.03
N GLU A 97 18.31 20.65 -9.90
CA GLU A 97 18.20 19.79 -8.71
C GLU A 97 16.77 19.77 -8.16
N ARG A 98 16.40 18.67 -7.51
CA ARG A 98 15.09 18.55 -6.84
C ARG A 98 15.12 19.22 -5.47
N ILE A 99 15.52 20.48 -5.46
CA ILE A 99 15.72 21.32 -4.28
C ILE A 99 15.06 22.66 -4.51
N ILE A 100 14.29 23.12 -3.53
CA ILE A 100 13.74 24.48 -3.50
C ILE A 100 14.37 25.19 -2.29
N GLU A 101 14.93 26.35 -2.54
CA GLU A 101 15.50 27.21 -1.53
C GLU A 101 14.66 28.48 -1.37
N ILE A 102 14.23 28.76 -0.13
CA ILE A 102 13.48 29.97 0.23
C ILE A 102 14.37 30.81 1.14
N THR A 103 14.77 31.99 0.67
CA THR A 103 15.50 32.98 1.49
C THR A 103 14.52 33.85 2.24
N LEU A 104 14.73 33.96 3.55
CA LEU A 104 13.84 34.63 4.50
C LEU A 104 14.60 35.74 5.21
N GLU A 105 13.97 36.89 5.35
CA GLU A 105 14.51 38.04 6.07
C GLU A 105 13.64 38.34 7.28
N HIS A 106 14.27 38.50 8.43
CA HIS A 106 13.62 38.86 9.69
C HIS A 106 14.53 39.78 10.54
N LEU A 107 13.95 40.39 11.54
CA LEU A 107 14.74 41.12 12.57
C LEU A 107 15.12 40.13 13.67
N ASP A 108 16.38 40.21 14.12
CA ASP A 108 16.83 39.45 15.29
C ASP A 108 16.37 40.10 16.62
N ASP A 109 16.77 39.53 17.74
CA ASP A 109 16.42 40.03 19.08
C ASP A 109 16.99 41.43 19.38
N MET A 110 17.99 41.90 18.60
CA MET A 110 18.61 43.24 18.70
C MET A 110 17.98 44.24 17.71
N GLY A 111 17.13 43.76 16.78
CA GLY A 111 16.51 44.58 15.75
C GLY A 111 17.31 44.66 14.45
N ASP A 112 18.40 43.90 14.34
CA ASP A 112 19.20 43.84 13.13
C ASP A 112 18.59 42.93 12.10
N VAL A 113 18.75 43.29 10.82
CA VAL A 113 18.25 42.49 9.70
C VAL A 113 19.10 41.23 9.54
N CYS A 114 18.46 40.09 9.68
CA CYS A 114 19.06 38.78 9.51
C CYS A 114 18.40 37.99 8.39
N ARG A 115 19.21 37.21 7.67
CA ARG A 115 18.70 36.27 6.64
C ARG A 115 18.87 34.83 7.06
N LYS A 116 17.91 34.02 6.67
CA LYS A 116 17.89 32.57 6.88
C LYS A 116 17.45 31.88 5.60
N ARG A 117 17.83 30.61 5.45
CA ARG A 117 17.51 29.80 4.29
C ARG A 117 16.68 28.59 4.74
N LEU A 118 15.54 28.37 4.12
CA LEU A 118 14.75 27.16 4.24
C LEU A 118 14.96 26.34 2.97
N ILE A 119 15.56 25.17 3.10
CA ILE A 119 15.94 24.30 1.99
C ILE A 119 15.02 23.09 2.03
N ILE A 120 14.35 22.82 0.92
CA ILE A 120 13.39 21.75 0.75
C ILE A 120 13.93 20.78 -0.28
N GLU A 121 14.28 19.58 0.13
CA GLU A 121 14.81 18.52 -0.73
C GLU A 121 13.71 17.50 -1.04
N ILE A 122 13.47 17.24 -2.33
CA ILE A 122 12.42 16.36 -2.84
C ILE A 122 13.08 15.13 -3.50
N MET A 123 13.65 14.24 -2.67
CA MET A 123 14.52 13.13 -3.09
C MET A 123 14.00 11.75 -2.61
N GLY A 124 12.68 11.52 -2.59
CA GLY A 124 12.07 10.28 -2.12
C GLY A 124 12.42 10.01 -0.65
N LYS A 125 12.99 8.86 -0.34
CA LYS A 125 13.38 8.50 1.03
C LYS A 125 14.40 9.45 1.67
N HIS A 126 15.14 10.19 0.85
CA HIS A 126 16.14 11.17 1.29
C HIS A 126 15.61 12.61 1.38
N SER A 127 14.30 12.80 1.16
CA SER A 127 13.66 14.13 1.28
C SER A 127 13.78 14.67 2.70
N ASN A 128 14.04 15.99 2.79
CA ASN A 128 14.22 16.68 4.04
C ASN A 128 13.76 18.15 3.93
N ILE A 129 13.53 18.80 5.07
CA ILE A 129 13.33 20.24 5.20
C ILE A 129 14.38 20.73 6.18
N ILE A 130 15.30 21.57 5.71
CA ILE A 130 16.50 21.98 6.43
C ILE A 130 16.46 23.48 6.62
N PHE A 131 16.69 23.94 7.83
CA PHE A 131 16.72 25.36 8.18
C PHE A 131 18.14 25.79 8.49
N CYS A 132 18.67 26.76 7.73
CA CYS A 132 20.04 27.21 7.79
C CYS A 132 20.16 28.70 8.07
N LYS A 133 21.32 29.09 8.60
CA LYS A 133 21.82 30.48 8.54
C LYS A 133 22.12 30.86 7.08
N GLU A 134 22.39 32.14 6.85
CA GLU A 134 22.79 32.66 5.53
C GLU A 134 24.10 32.02 5.05
N ASP A 135 25.03 31.75 5.94
CA ASP A 135 26.32 31.11 5.66
C ASP A 135 26.21 29.60 5.32
N GLY A 136 25.03 29.02 5.41
CA GLY A 136 24.78 27.59 5.18
C GLY A 136 24.91 26.71 6.42
N THR A 137 25.22 27.27 7.60
CA THR A 137 25.23 26.50 8.86
C THR A 137 23.81 26.01 9.18
N ILE A 138 23.61 24.71 9.33
CA ILE A 138 22.32 24.09 9.69
C ILE A 138 21.95 24.51 11.12
N LEU A 139 20.79 25.12 11.29
CA LEU A 139 20.18 25.40 12.58
C LEU A 139 19.40 24.21 13.10
N ASP A 140 18.61 23.58 12.22
CA ASP A 140 17.87 22.35 12.49
C ASP A 140 17.30 21.78 11.19
N SER A 141 16.70 20.59 11.27
CA SER A 141 16.00 19.94 10.15
C SER A 141 14.84 19.09 10.64
N ILE A 142 13.85 18.86 9.75
CA ILE A 142 12.69 18.02 10.10
C ILE A 142 13.09 16.55 10.28
N LYS A 143 14.18 16.12 9.63
CA LYS A 143 14.80 14.80 9.78
C LYS A 143 16.29 14.96 10.07
N HIS A 144 16.73 14.50 11.22
CA HIS A 144 18.14 14.44 11.58
C HIS A 144 18.80 13.23 10.92
N ILE A 145 19.90 13.45 10.18
CA ILE A 145 20.68 12.42 9.50
C ILE A 145 22.08 12.41 10.10
N SER A 146 22.41 11.39 10.85
CA SER A 146 23.75 11.19 11.43
C SER A 146 24.65 10.38 10.50
N ALA A 147 25.95 10.35 10.80
CA ALA A 147 26.93 9.52 10.09
C ALA A 147 26.60 8.02 10.13
N GLN A 148 25.82 7.55 11.10
CA GLN A 148 25.36 6.16 11.17
C GLN A 148 24.24 5.86 10.16
N VAL A 149 23.48 6.88 9.72
CA VAL A 149 22.35 6.75 8.79
C VAL A 149 22.78 7.01 7.35
N SER A 150 23.74 7.90 7.14
CA SER A 150 24.25 8.25 5.80
C SER A 150 25.76 8.40 5.82
N SER A 151 26.42 7.71 4.86
CA SER A 151 27.86 7.87 4.62
C SER A 151 28.19 9.09 3.75
N VAL A 152 27.17 9.72 3.11
CA VAL A 152 27.37 10.82 2.16
C VAL A 152 27.47 12.16 2.88
N ARG A 153 26.53 12.43 3.80
CA ARG A 153 26.52 13.68 4.60
C ARG A 153 25.75 13.52 5.88
N GLU A 154 26.06 14.38 6.85
CA GLU A 154 25.27 14.58 8.05
C GLU A 154 24.34 15.79 7.87
N VAL A 155 23.11 15.68 8.36
CA VAL A 155 22.16 16.79 8.44
C VAL A 155 21.77 16.96 9.92
N LEU A 156 22.61 17.70 10.63
CA LEU A 156 22.51 17.94 12.07
C LEU A 156 22.81 19.42 12.39
N PRO A 157 22.27 19.97 13.49
CA PRO A 157 22.60 21.33 13.94
C PRO A 157 24.10 21.56 14.04
N GLY A 158 24.55 22.72 13.54
CA GLY A 158 25.96 23.13 13.53
C GLY A 158 26.80 22.59 12.38
N ARG A 159 26.27 21.67 11.54
CA ARG A 159 26.93 21.22 10.32
C ARG A 159 26.67 22.18 9.16
N MET A 160 27.58 22.16 8.18
CA MET A 160 27.42 22.94 6.94
C MET A 160 26.50 22.19 5.99
N TYR A 161 25.54 22.89 5.41
CA TYR A 161 24.73 22.35 4.32
C TYR A 161 25.51 22.31 3.01
N PHE A 162 25.42 21.22 2.29
CA PHE A 162 25.88 21.10 0.91
C PHE A 162 24.98 20.13 0.14
N ILE A 163 24.89 20.31 -1.17
CA ILE A 163 24.16 19.40 -2.08
C ILE A 163 25.04 18.18 -2.32
N PRO A 164 24.57 16.96 -2.00
CA PRO A 164 25.36 15.75 -2.21
C PRO A 164 25.46 15.40 -3.69
N HIS A 165 26.62 15.50 -4.27
CA HIS A 165 26.91 15.00 -5.61
C HIS A 165 27.25 13.50 -5.52
N THR A 166 26.24 12.62 -5.69
CA THR A 166 26.42 11.17 -5.64
C THR A 166 26.70 10.54 -7.00
N MET A 167 26.47 11.28 -8.08
CA MET A 167 26.74 10.91 -9.46
C MET A 167 27.27 12.15 -10.18
N GLU A 168 28.24 11.97 -11.05
CA GLU A 168 28.70 13.01 -11.98
C GLU A 168 27.65 13.16 -13.09
N LYS A 169 26.74 14.11 -12.92
CA LYS A 169 25.72 14.48 -13.90
C LYS A 169 25.99 15.89 -14.35
N SER A 170 25.89 16.11 -15.67
CA SER A 170 26.00 17.44 -16.24
C SER A 170 24.69 18.22 -16.07
N ASP A 171 24.84 19.53 -15.96
CA ASP A 171 23.72 20.46 -15.97
C ASP A 171 23.20 20.63 -17.41
N PRO A 172 21.94 20.27 -17.71
CA PRO A 172 21.38 20.35 -19.04
C PRO A 172 21.28 21.81 -19.59
N PHE A 173 21.34 22.83 -18.71
CA PHE A 173 21.39 24.22 -19.15
C PHE A 173 22.74 24.65 -19.69
N THR A 174 23.85 24.01 -19.29
CA THR A 174 25.21 24.47 -19.60
C THR A 174 26.05 23.43 -20.33
N VAL A 175 25.58 22.18 -20.44
CA VAL A 175 26.31 21.11 -21.15
C VAL A 175 26.57 21.50 -22.60
N SER A 176 27.81 21.38 -23.06
CA SER A 176 28.17 21.63 -24.47
C SER A 176 27.82 20.44 -25.36
N LEU A 177 27.70 20.66 -26.69
CA LEU A 177 27.48 19.58 -27.64
C LEU A 177 28.59 18.52 -27.57
N GLU A 178 29.85 18.95 -27.42
CA GLU A 178 31.00 18.05 -27.33
C GLU A 178 30.95 17.16 -26.11
N GLU A 179 30.65 17.74 -24.94
CA GLU A 179 30.47 17.00 -23.68
C GLU A 179 29.24 16.05 -23.73
N PHE A 180 28.12 16.52 -24.31
CA PHE A 180 26.94 15.70 -24.49
C PHE A 180 27.21 14.49 -25.40
N ALA A 181 27.89 14.72 -26.54
CA ALA A 181 28.24 13.66 -27.49
C ALA A 181 29.19 12.62 -26.86
N ASP A 182 30.20 13.07 -26.09
CA ASP A 182 31.11 12.19 -25.36
C ASP A 182 30.35 11.31 -24.36
N GLN A 183 29.44 11.92 -23.59
CA GLN A 183 28.62 11.19 -22.60
C GLN A 183 27.71 10.15 -23.25
N MET A 184 27.12 10.41 -24.41
CA MET A 184 26.27 9.46 -25.13
C MET A 184 27.10 8.33 -25.72
N THR A 185 28.22 8.64 -26.39
CA THR A 185 29.09 7.67 -27.02
C THR A 185 29.66 6.65 -26.03
N HIS A 186 30.00 7.10 -24.82
CA HIS A 186 30.59 6.24 -23.79
C HIS A 186 29.55 5.63 -22.82
N ALA A 187 28.24 5.76 -23.07
CA ALA A 187 27.21 5.19 -22.24
C ALA A 187 26.87 3.75 -22.66
N PRO A 188 27.17 2.71 -21.86
CA PRO A 188 26.87 1.31 -22.18
C PRO A 188 25.41 0.97 -21.91
N MET A 189 24.46 1.80 -22.37
CA MET A 189 23.04 1.68 -22.10
C MET A 189 22.19 2.31 -23.19
N ALA A 190 20.88 2.10 -23.14
CA ALA A 190 19.92 2.72 -24.06
C ALA A 190 19.91 4.25 -23.92
N VAL A 191 19.60 4.95 -25.03
CA VAL A 191 19.59 6.43 -25.13
C VAL A 191 18.74 7.04 -24.00
N GLN A 192 17.52 6.57 -23.82
CA GLN A 192 16.64 7.03 -22.73
C GLN A 192 17.33 6.95 -21.37
N LYS A 193 17.97 5.80 -21.08
CA LYS A 193 18.69 5.59 -19.82
C LYS A 193 19.92 6.49 -19.68
N ALA A 194 20.64 6.71 -20.76
CA ALA A 194 21.80 7.60 -20.79
C ALA A 194 21.39 9.04 -20.45
N LEU A 195 20.32 9.55 -21.05
CA LEU A 195 19.79 10.89 -20.80
C LEU A 195 19.50 11.13 -19.30
N TYR A 196 18.66 10.31 -18.66
CA TYR A 196 18.32 10.56 -17.24
C TYR A 196 19.41 10.16 -16.24
N ASN A 197 20.40 9.36 -16.64
CA ASN A 197 21.55 9.03 -15.79
C ASN A 197 22.69 10.03 -15.88
N ARG A 198 22.86 10.71 -17.02
CA ARG A 198 23.96 11.66 -17.28
C ARG A 198 23.57 13.12 -17.08
N LEU A 199 22.28 13.44 -17.17
CA LEU A 199 21.79 14.81 -17.03
C LEU A 199 21.05 15.00 -15.70
N THR A 200 21.32 16.11 -15.03
CA THR A 200 20.63 16.48 -13.78
C THR A 200 19.17 16.84 -14.05
N GLY A 201 18.27 16.39 -13.21
CA GLY A 201 16.85 16.81 -13.22
C GLY A 201 15.99 16.20 -14.33
N ILE A 202 16.54 15.42 -15.23
CA ILE A 202 15.82 14.71 -16.28
C ILE A 202 15.25 13.40 -15.71
N SER A 203 13.94 13.18 -15.90
CA SER A 203 13.26 11.94 -15.51
C SER A 203 13.19 10.95 -16.69
N PRO A 204 12.87 9.66 -16.42
CA PRO A 204 12.66 8.69 -17.50
C PRO A 204 11.61 9.12 -18.52
N ILE A 205 10.51 9.77 -18.08
CA ILE A 205 9.45 10.21 -18.99
C ILE A 205 9.88 11.39 -19.85
N ILE A 206 10.64 12.34 -19.30
CA ILE A 206 11.21 13.44 -20.07
C ILE A 206 12.28 12.94 -21.05
N ALA A 207 13.07 11.95 -20.66
CA ALA A 207 14.03 11.31 -21.56
C ALA A 207 13.32 10.57 -22.71
N GLU A 208 12.17 9.96 -22.46
CA GLU A 208 11.33 9.33 -23.48
C GLU A 208 10.73 10.38 -24.43
N GLU A 209 10.23 11.49 -23.90
CA GLU A 209 9.74 12.62 -24.69
C GLU A 209 10.85 13.22 -25.57
N LEU A 210 12.07 13.40 -25.04
CA LEU A 210 13.22 13.85 -25.82
C LEU A 210 13.54 12.91 -27.00
N CYS A 211 13.53 11.59 -26.74
CA CYS A 211 13.72 10.59 -27.79
C CYS A 211 12.59 10.65 -28.82
N HIS A 212 11.34 10.80 -28.39
CA HIS A 212 10.18 10.91 -29.27
C HIS A 212 10.29 12.15 -30.19
N LEU A 213 10.54 13.33 -29.60
CA LEU A 213 10.70 14.58 -30.34
C LEU A 213 11.87 14.55 -31.31
N ALA A 214 12.96 13.86 -30.94
CA ALA A 214 14.11 13.66 -31.82
C ALA A 214 13.91 12.50 -32.82
N SER A 215 12.77 11.80 -32.81
CA SER A 215 12.50 10.63 -33.65
C SER A 215 13.55 9.50 -33.49
N ILE A 216 14.07 9.32 -32.28
CA ILE A 216 15.05 8.30 -31.91
C ILE A 216 14.37 7.21 -31.11
N ASN A 217 14.65 5.93 -31.41
CA ASN A 217 14.18 4.82 -30.60
C ASN A 217 14.80 4.90 -29.20
N PRO A 218 14.00 5.02 -28.10
CA PRO A 218 14.50 5.15 -26.74
C PRO A 218 15.34 3.94 -26.26
N ASP A 219 15.11 2.76 -26.83
CA ASP A 219 15.83 1.52 -26.52
C ASP A 219 17.11 1.33 -27.36
N LYS A 220 17.38 2.20 -28.34
CA LYS A 220 18.64 2.18 -29.10
C LYS A 220 19.82 2.36 -28.15
N ALA A 221 20.92 1.62 -28.37
CA ALA A 221 22.14 1.82 -27.59
C ALA A 221 22.70 3.23 -27.84
N ALA A 222 23.04 3.95 -26.77
CA ALA A 222 23.50 5.34 -26.88
C ALA A 222 24.80 5.46 -27.69
N GLY A 223 25.70 4.48 -27.59
CA GLY A 223 26.93 4.42 -28.39
C GLY A 223 26.71 4.16 -29.90
N ASP A 224 25.50 3.75 -30.30
CA ASP A 224 25.14 3.51 -31.71
C ASP A 224 24.48 4.74 -32.37
N LEU A 225 24.36 5.86 -31.67
CA LEU A 225 23.86 7.11 -32.24
C LEU A 225 24.83 7.61 -33.33
N THR A 226 24.27 8.00 -34.46
CA THR A 226 25.03 8.71 -35.47
C THR A 226 25.32 10.14 -35.02
N GLU A 227 26.28 10.80 -35.66
CA GLU A 227 26.62 12.21 -35.39
C GLU A 227 25.38 13.12 -35.58
N ASP A 228 24.63 12.91 -36.68
CA ASP A 228 23.41 13.67 -36.96
C ASP A 228 22.32 13.45 -35.90
N GLU A 229 22.10 12.20 -35.48
CA GLU A 229 21.15 11.88 -34.40
C GLU A 229 21.57 12.53 -33.08
N THR A 230 22.84 12.50 -32.73
CA THR A 230 23.40 13.13 -31.53
C THR A 230 23.20 14.63 -31.53
N VAL A 231 23.51 15.30 -32.65
CA VAL A 231 23.29 16.74 -32.83
C VAL A 231 21.81 17.09 -32.75
N HIS A 232 20.94 16.29 -33.35
CA HIS A 232 19.51 16.52 -33.33
C HIS A 232 18.93 16.34 -31.91
N LEU A 233 19.34 15.30 -31.20
CA LEU A 233 18.94 15.07 -29.81
C LEU A 233 19.42 16.20 -28.87
N TYR A 234 20.64 16.66 -29.04
CA TYR A 234 21.19 17.80 -28.31
C TYR A 234 20.40 19.09 -28.57
N ARG A 235 20.07 19.38 -29.83
CA ARG A 235 19.24 20.55 -30.18
C ARG A 235 17.86 20.47 -29.57
N THR A 236 17.24 19.28 -29.57
CA THR A 236 15.95 19.04 -28.93
C THR A 236 16.03 19.30 -27.43
N LEU A 237 17.09 18.82 -26.75
CA LEU A 237 17.35 19.13 -25.36
C LEU A 237 17.49 20.63 -25.10
N THR A 238 18.30 21.33 -25.94
CA THR A 238 18.54 22.77 -25.80
C THR A 238 17.25 23.57 -25.91
N LEU A 239 16.40 23.27 -26.90
CA LEU A 239 15.10 23.92 -27.08
C LEU A 239 14.18 23.67 -25.87
N MET A 240 14.15 22.45 -25.35
CA MET A 240 13.41 22.13 -24.14
C MET A 240 13.91 22.92 -22.91
N MET A 241 15.22 23.12 -22.79
CA MET A 241 15.80 23.90 -21.68
C MET A 241 15.59 25.42 -21.87
N GLU A 242 15.48 25.91 -23.08
CA GLU A 242 15.07 27.29 -23.37
C GLU A 242 13.64 27.54 -22.88
N ASP A 243 12.69 26.66 -23.20
CA ASP A 243 11.31 26.75 -22.67
C ASP A 243 11.26 26.77 -21.15
N VAL A 244 12.06 25.91 -20.48
CA VAL A 244 12.16 25.89 -19.01
C VAL A 244 12.71 27.22 -18.47
N THR A 245 13.73 27.78 -19.12
CA THR A 245 14.37 29.05 -18.72
C THR A 245 13.43 30.23 -18.88
N GLU A 246 12.67 30.27 -19.98
CA GLU A 246 11.69 31.31 -20.27
C GLU A 246 10.41 31.19 -19.43
N GLY A 247 10.20 30.05 -18.74
CA GLY A 247 9.01 29.78 -17.94
C GLY A 247 7.80 29.35 -18.79
N ASN A 248 8.04 28.83 -19.99
CA ASN A 248 7.01 28.33 -20.91
C ASN A 248 6.53 26.93 -20.48
N PHE A 249 5.91 26.85 -19.31
CA PHE A 249 5.44 25.57 -18.76
C PHE A 249 4.05 25.18 -19.26
N PHE A 250 3.84 23.87 -19.34
CA PHE A 250 2.58 23.25 -19.70
C PHE A 250 2.20 22.19 -18.65
N PRO A 251 1.74 22.60 -17.45
CA PRO A 251 1.36 21.65 -16.40
C PRO A 251 0.22 20.75 -16.88
N ASN A 252 0.43 19.44 -16.94
CA ASN A 252 -0.56 18.51 -17.47
C ASN A 252 -0.53 17.16 -16.77
N ILE A 253 -1.65 16.43 -16.87
CA ILE A 253 -1.77 15.03 -16.46
C ILE A 253 -2.21 14.24 -17.69
N VAL A 254 -1.53 13.15 -17.96
CA VAL A 254 -1.93 12.14 -18.94
C VAL A 254 -2.76 11.09 -18.24
N TYR A 255 -3.92 10.78 -18.81
CA TYR A 255 -4.87 9.79 -18.30
C TYR A 255 -4.92 8.57 -19.21
N ASP A 256 -4.99 7.37 -18.61
CA ASP A 256 -5.38 6.13 -19.27
C ASP A 256 -6.87 5.88 -18.94
N GLY A 257 -7.77 6.21 -19.85
CA GLY A 257 -9.19 6.39 -19.53
C GLY A 257 -9.37 7.52 -18.49
N ASP A 258 -9.96 7.20 -17.34
CA ASP A 258 -10.15 8.16 -16.23
C ASP A 258 -9.04 8.10 -15.15
N VAL A 259 -8.06 7.22 -15.31
CA VAL A 259 -7.00 7.01 -14.31
C VAL A 259 -5.79 7.87 -14.64
N PRO A 260 -5.29 8.71 -13.69
CA PRO A 260 -4.06 9.47 -13.90
C PRO A 260 -2.85 8.52 -14.04
N ALA A 261 -2.28 8.48 -15.23
CA ALA A 261 -1.12 7.63 -15.55
C ALA A 261 0.20 8.34 -15.25
N GLU A 262 0.41 9.54 -15.80
CA GLU A 262 1.62 10.31 -15.64
C GLU A 262 1.32 11.82 -15.58
N PHE A 263 2.28 12.63 -15.11
CA PHE A 263 2.17 14.08 -15.16
C PHE A 263 3.51 14.71 -15.52
N ALA A 264 3.46 15.90 -16.10
CA ALA A 264 4.65 16.68 -16.45
C ALA A 264 4.37 18.18 -16.41
N SER A 265 5.45 18.95 -16.44
CA SER A 265 5.42 20.41 -16.60
C SER A 265 5.67 20.87 -18.03
N LEU A 266 5.87 19.94 -18.95
CA LEU A 266 5.99 20.13 -20.39
C LEU A 266 5.00 19.22 -21.11
N PRO A 267 4.62 19.50 -22.37
CA PRO A 267 3.78 18.58 -23.14
C PRO A 267 4.44 17.18 -23.23
N LEU A 268 3.62 16.13 -23.08
CA LEU A 268 4.07 14.74 -23.30
C LEU A 268 3.40 14.22 -24.57
N THR A 269 4.13 14.30 -25.69
CA THR A 269 3.66 13.87 -27.02
C THR A 269 3.94 12.40 -27.29
N CYS A 270 4.82 11.77 -26.51
CA CYS A 270 5.10 10.32 -26.58
C CYS A 270 3.88 9.43 -26.22
N PHE A 271 2.83 9.99 -25.61
CA PHE A 271 1.56 9.30 -25.34
C PHE A 271 0.52 9.50 -26.46
N ASP A 272 0.93 9.69 -27.70
CA ASP A 272 0.03 9.89 -28.84
C ASP A 272 -0.65 8.57 -29.26
N SER A 273 -1.72 8.21 -28.57
CA SER A 273 -2.61 7.11 -28.96
C SER A 273 -4.04 7.38 -28.47
N GLU A 274 -5.04 6.77 -29.13
CA GLU A 274 -6.47 6.89 -28.74
C GLU A 274 -6.76 6.46 -27.30
N ARG A 275 -5.85 5.71 -26.70
CA ARG A 275 -5.94 5.24 -25.32
C ARG A 275 -5.70 6.33 -24.28
N PHE A 276 -4.81 7.28 -24.59
CA PHE A 276 -4.38 8.29 -23.63
C PHE A 276 -4.98 9.66 -23.95
N SER A 277 -5.34 10.41 -22.90
CA SER A 277 -5.77 11.79 -23.03
C SER A 277 -4.94 12.69 -22.11
N SER A 278 -4.51 13.85 -22.63
CA SER A 278 -3.79 14.86 -21.85
C SER A 278 -4.72 15.99 -21.44
N ARG A 279 -4.66 16.37 -20.15
CA ARG A 279 -5.40 17.50 -19.62
C ARG A 279 -4.46 18.54 -19.04
N LYS A 280 -4.53 19.76 -19.54
CA LYS A 280 -3.79 20.92 -19.03
C LYS A 280 -4.44 21.47 -17.74
N PHE A 281 -3.60 22.02 -16.86
CA PHE A 281 -3.98 22.70 -15.62
C PHE A 281 -3.41 24.11 -15.57
N ASP A 282 -3.98 24.98 -14.73
CA ASP A 282 -3.52 26.37 -14.61
C ASP A 282 -2.20 26.49 -13.82
N SER A 283 -1.86 25.50 -13.00
CA SER A 283 -0.62 25.48 -12.22
C SER A 283 -0.14 24.06 -11.92
N VAL A 284 1.16 23.91 -11.69
CA VAL A 284 1.73 22.62 -11.26
C VAL A 284 1.20 22.20 -9.88
N SER A 285 0.83 23.15 -9.02
CA SER A 285 0.19 22.84 -7.72
C SER A 285 -1.15 22.11 -7.89
N GLN A 286 -1.96 22.49 -8.89
CA GLN A 286 -3.21 21.79 -9.21
C GLN A 286 -2.92 20.38 -9.77
N VAL A 287 -1.93 20.23 -10.64
CA VAL A 287 -1.48 18.93 -11.16
C VAL A 287 -1.11 18.01 -10.00
N LEU A 288 -0.22 18.47 -9.12
CA LEU A 288 0.24 17.68 -7.97
C LEU A 288 -0.90 17.31 -7.03
N LYS A 289 -1.79 18.26 -6.71
CA LYS A 289 -2.96 18.01 -5.88
C LYS A 289 -3.87 16.96 -6.51
N THR A 290 -4.16 17.05 -7.82
CA THR A 290 -5.07 16.14 -8.52
C THR A 290 -4.44 14.74 -8.65
N TYR A 291 -3.20 14.67 -9.12
CA TYR A 291 -2.50 13.40 -9.36
C TYR A 291 -2.25 12.61 -8.08
N TYR A 292 -1.89 13.30 -6.99
CA TYR A 292 -1.58 12.64 -5.73
C TYR A 292 -2.75 12.51 -4.76
N SER A 293 -3.88 13.17 -4.98
CA SER A 293 -5.03 13.14 -4.05
C SER A 293 -5.51 11.73 -3.74
N SER A 294 -5.63 10.87 -4.74
CA SER A 294 -5.97 9.45 -4.58
C SER A 294 -4.81 8.63 -4.03
N LYS A 295 -3.58 8.87 -4.52
CA LYS A 295 -2.37 8.16 -4.08
C LYS A 295 -1.95 8.54 -2.66
N GLU A 296 -2.13 9.78 -2.24
CA GLU A 296 -1.85 10.24 -0.87
C GLU A 296 -2.72 9.51 0.15
N THR A 297 -4.01 9.40 -0.11
CA THR A 297 -4.94 8.70 0.78
C THR A 297 -4.57 7.23 0.92
N ILE A 298 -4.35 6.53 -0.19
CA ILE A 298 -3.95 5.11 -0.20
C ILE A 298 -2.59 4.92 0.50
N THR A 299 -1.59 5.77 0.19
CA THR A 299 -0.25 5.66 0.77
C THR A 299 -0.26 5.95 2.27
N ARG A 300 -1.01 6.97 2.71
CA ARG A 300 -1.17 7.32 4.13
C ARG A 300 -1.84 6.20 4.91
N ILE A 301 -2.89 5.59 4.37
CA ILE A 301 -3.57 4.47 5.00
C ILE A 301 -2.67 3.24 5.05
N ARG A 302 -1.95 2.92 3.96
CA ARG A 302 -0.96 1.83 3.95
C ARG A 302 0.13 2.04 4.99
N GLN A 303 0.62 3.26 5.15
CA GLN A 303 1.66 3.60 6.14
C GLN A 303 1.10 3.50 7.57
N LYS A 304 -0.10 4.04 7.83
CA LYS A 304 -0.77 3.95 9.15
C LYS A 304 -1.22 2.52 9.49
N SER A 305 -1.51 1.69 8.49
CA SER A 305 -1.86 0.28 8.66
C SER A 305 -0.65 -0.67 8.66
N SER A 306 0.57 -0.19 8.41
CA SER A 306 1.77 -1.03 8.26
C SER A 306 2.04 -1.93 9.47
N ASP A 307 1.87 -1.40 10.68
CA ASP A 307 2.03 -2.18 11.91
C ASP A 307 0.94 -3.24 12.07
N LEU A 308 -0.32 -2.92 11.72
CA LEU A 308 -1.43 -3.86 11.76
C LEU A 308 -1.21 -4.98 10.72
N ARG A 309 -0.79 -4.63 9.50
CA ARG A 309 -0.45 -5.59 8.45
C ARG A 309 0.67 -6.54 8.88
N ARG A 310 1.73 -6.01 9.49
CA ARG A 310 2.84 -6.83 10.02
C ARG A 310 2.37 -7.81 11.10
N ILE A 311 1.50 -7.37 12.00
CA ILE A 311 0.93 -8.23 13.05
C ILE A 311 0.11 -9.36 12.44
N VAL A 312 -0.80 -9.05 11.51
CA VAL A 312 -1.64 -10.04 10.81
C VAL A 312 -0.78 -11.01 10.01
N GLN A 313 0.18 -10.52 9.25
CA GLN A 313 1.09 -11.37 8.45
C GLN A 313 1.90 -12.34 9.33
N THR A 314 2.45 -11.84 10.44
CA THR A 314 3.21 -12.68 11.39
C THR A 314 2.31 -13.76 12.01
N ALA A 315 1.06 -13.40 12.35
CA ALA A 315 0.09 -14.35 12.90
C ALA A 315 -0.32 -15.41 11.86
N LEU A 316 -0.56 -15.00 10.60
CA LEU A 316 -0.85 -15.91 9.48
C LEU A 316 0.30 -16.91 9.27
N GLU A 317 1.54 -16.44 9.14
CA GLU A 317 2.71 -17.31 8.94
C GLU A 317 2.88 -18.34 10.06
N ARG A 318 2.63 -17.93 11.31
CA ARG A 318 2.66 -18.84 12.46
C ARG A 318 1.57 -19.90 12.38
N ASN A 319 0.35 -19.49 12.03
CA ASN A 319 -0.80 -20.38 11.97
C ASN A 319 -0.73 -21.34 10.78
N TYR A 320 -0.23 -20.93 9.62
CA TYR A 320 0.03 -21.82 8.50
C TYR A 320 1.06 -22.90 8.85
N LYS A 321 2.19 -22.53 9.49
CA LYS A 321 3.18 -23.52 9.97
C LYS A 321 2.59 -24.50 10.98
N LYS A 322 1.75 -24.01 11.90
CA LYS A 322 1.05 -24.84 12.88
C LYS A 322 0.09 -25.81 12.19
N TYR A 323 -0.70 -25.33 11.22
CA TYR A 323 -1.65 -26.11 10.46
C TYR A 323 -0.99 -27.23 9.65
N ASP A 324 0.09 -26.91 8.94
CA ASP A 324 0.86 -27.90 8.19
C ASP A 324 1.44 -29.00 9.08
N LEU A 325 1.93 -28.64 10.27
CA LEU A 325 2.43 -29.61 11.24
C LEU A 325 1.30 -30.52 11.75
N GLN A 326 0.14 -29.94 12.07
CA GLN A 326 -1.05 -30.68 12.52
C GLN A 326 -1.54 -31.65 11.44
N LEU A 327 -1.58 -31.24 10.17
CA LEU A 327 -1.94 -32.11 9.04
C LEU A 327 -0.97 -33.30 8.88
N LYS A 328 0.34 -33.06 9.01
CA LYS A 328 1.34 -34.13 8.99
C LYS A 328 1.14 -35.13 10.14
N GLN A 329 0.93 -34.62 11.35
CA GLN A 329 0.64 -35.45 12.51
C GLN A 329 -0.68 -36.23 12.37
N LEU A 330 -1.72 -35.61 11.81
CA LEU A 330 -3.01 -36.24 11.54
C LEU A 330 -2.85 -37.44 10.58
N LYS A 331 -2.09 -37.25 9.50
CA LYS A 331 -1.74 -38.31 8.54
C LYS A 331 -0.99 -39.48 9.20
N ASP A 332 -0.10 -39.21 10.16
CA ASP A 332 0.59 -40.27 10.88
C ASP A 332 -0.35 -41.10 11.77
N THR A 333 -1.49 -40.55 12.17
CA THR A 333 -2.49 -41.30 12.96
C THR A 333 -3.34 -42.26 12.11
N GLU A 334 -3.34 -42.14 10.76
CA GLU A 334 -4.04 -43.07 9.87
C GLU A 334 -3.59 -44.52 10.05
N LYS A 335 -2.35 -44.70 10.46
CA LYS A 335 -1.75 -46.02 10.78
C LYS A 335 -2.45 -46.72 11.96
N ARG A 336 -3.39 -46.07 12.68
CA ARG A 336 -4.05 -46.64 13.87
C ARG A 336 -4.78 -47.93 13.58
N GLU A 337 -5.48 -48.02 12.45
CA GLU A 337 -6.25 -49.21 12.05
C GLU A 337 -5.36 -50.44 11.92
N LYS A 338 -4.13 -50.31 11.47
CA LYS A 338 -3.13 -51.40 11.42
C LYS A 338 -2.91 -52.03 12.80
N TYR A 339 -2.80 -51.20 13.85
CA TYR A 339 -2.57 -51.69 15.22
C TYR A 339 -3.81 -52.34 15.80
N ARG A 340 -5.02 -51.90 15.46
CA ARG A 340 -6.26 -52.58 15.81
C ARG A 340 -6.29 -53.99 15.21
N ILE A 341 -6.06 -54.08 13.91
CA ILE A 341 -6.02 -55.36 13.19
C ILE A 341 -4.97 -56.30 13.77
N TYR A 342 -3.78 -55.79 14.09
CA TYR A 342 -2.73 -56.61 14.72
C TYR A 342 -3.17 -57.16 16.07
N GLY A 343 -3.80 -56.36 16.92
CA GLY A 343 -4.34 -56.82 18.20
C GLY A 343 -5.42 -57.89 18.04
N GLU A 344 -6.33 -57.70 17.10
CA GLU A 344 -7.43 -58.65 16.82
C GLU A 344 -6.88 -60.00 16.26
N LEU A 345 -5.95 -59.94 15.31
CA LEU A 345 -5.32 -61.13 14.75
C LEU A 345 -4.53 -61.92 15.79
N LEU A 346 -3.81 -61.22 16.69
CA LEU A 346 -3.09 -61.88 17.80
C LEU A 346 -4.06 -62.52 18.83
N ASN A 347 -5.18 -61.93 19.09
CA ASN A 347 -6.23 -62.53 19.93
C ASN A 347 -6.85 -63.76 19.26
N THR A 348 -6.96 -63.78 17.93
CA THR A 348 -7.59 -64.88 17.18
C THR A 348 -6.62 -66.06 16.95
N TYR A 349 -5.38 -65.77 16.56
CA TYR A 349 -4.40 -66.79 16.16
C TYR A 349 -3.22 -66.93 17.16
N GLY A 350 -3.21 -66.16 18.25
CA GLY A 350 -2.09 -66.16 19.21
C GLY A 350 -1.85 -67.48 19.93
N TYR A 351 -2.80 -68.45 19.85
CA TYR A 351 -2.63 -69.81 20.36
C TYR A 351 -1.57 -70.60 19.57
N GLU A 352 -1.20 -70.17 18.37
CA GLU A 352 -0.14 -70.77 17.54
C GLU A 352 1.28 -70.36 18.00
N LEU A 353 1.39 -69.35 18.87
CA LEU A 353 2.67 -68.84 19.36
C LEU A 353 3.19 -69.61 20.57
N SER A 354 4.45 -70.04 20.49
CA SER A 354 5.12 -70.78 21.57
C SER A 354 5.79 -69.87 22.60
N GLY A 355 5.98 -68.57 22.28
CA GLY A 355 6.67 -67.57 23.09
C GLY A 355 8.12 -67.35 22.69
N GLY A 356 8.57 -66.10 22.70
CA GLY A 356 9.94 -65.71 22.29
C GLY A 356 10.10 -65.35 20.82
N GLU A 357 9.03 -65.38 20.02
CA GLU A 357 9.05 -64.98 18.61
C GLU A 357 9.12 -63.46 18.47
N LYS A 358 9.89 -62.98 17.47
CA LYS A 358 10.02 -61.57 17.16
C LYS A 358 8.91 -61.04 16.20
N GLU A 359 8.26 -61.98 15.55
CA GLU A 359 7.22 -61.70 14.56
C GLU A 359 6.27 -62.87 14.37
N PHE A 360 5.06 -62.59 13.95
CA PHE A 360 4.03 -63.59 13.64
C PHE A 360 3.47 -63.32 12.28
N THR A 361 3.29 -64.34 11.43
CA THR A 361 2.70 -64.24 10.12
C THR A 361 1.39 -65.03 10.09
N CYS A 362 0.29 -64.37 9.87
CA CYS A 362 -1.03 -64.98 9.78
C CYS A 362 -1.81 -64.41 8.59
N ILE A 363 -3.00 -64.98 8.30
CA ILE A 363 -3.91 -64.45 7.29
C ILE A 363 -4.79 -63.39 7.95
N ASN A 364 -4.78 -62.21 7.36
CA ASN A 364 -5.73 -61.14 7.72
C ASN A 364 -7.13 -61.51 7.19
N TYR A 365 -8.05 -61.88 8.05
CA TYR A 365 -9.40 -62.27 7.66
C TYR A 365 -10.28 -61.15 7.08
N TYR A 366 -9.81 -59.87 7.15
CA TYR A 366 -10.47 -58.75 6.51
C TYR A 366 -10.10 -58.59 5.03
N THR A 367 -8.82 -58.88 4.66
CA THR A 367 -8.31 -58.70 3.30
C THR A 367 -7.94 -60.02 2.62
N ASN A 368 -7.93 -61.14 3.33
CA ASN A 368 -7.47 -62.46 2.89
C ASN A 368 -6.00 -62.51 2.45
N GLU A 369 -5.20 -61.56 2.91
CA GLU A 369 -3.77 -61.46 2.62
C GLU A 369 -2.91 -61.85 3.82
N LYS A 370 -1.69 -62.36 3.55
CA LYS A 370 -0.72 -62.62 4.61
C LYS A 370 -0.22 -61.33 5.22
N VAL A 371 -0.30 -61.18 6.55
CA VAL A 371 0.17 -60.02 7.29
C VAL A 371 1.26 -60.47 8.29
N ARG A 372 2.33 -59.68 8.39
CA ARG A 372 3.42 -59.87 9.32
C ARG A 372 3.29 -58.90 10.49
N ILE A 373 3.14 -59.45 11.67
CA ILE A 373 2.91 -58.70 12.90
C ILE A 373 4.20 -58.73 13.74
N PRO A 374 4.82 -57.58 14.05
CA PRO A 374 5.98 -57.52 14.93
C PRO A 374 5.58 -57.81 16.38
N LEU A 375 6.33 -58.67 17.05
CA LEU A 375 6.12 -59.06 18.44
C LEU A 375 7.30 -58.62 19.32
N ASP A 376 7.00 -58.42 20.60
CA ASP A 376 8.00 -58.33 21.64
C ASP A 376 8.23 -59.73 22.23
N PRO A 377 9.45 -60.30 22.07
CA PRO A 377 9.72 -61.68 22.49
C PRO A 377 9.62 -61.94 24.00
N GLN A 378 9.60 -60.84 24.79
CA GLN A 378 9.48 -60.93 26.25
C GLN A 378 8.05 -61.01 26.74
N LEU A 379 7.09 -60.78 25.82
CA LEU A 379 5.66 -60.71 26.12
C LEU A 379 4.92 -61.93 25.54
N SER A 380 3.91 -62.39 26.24
CA SER A 380 2.97 -63.38 25.73
C SER A 380 2.16 -62.87 24.54
N ALA A 381 1.51 -63.75 23.77
CA ALA A 381 0.62 -63.36 22.68
C ALA A 381 -0.46 -62.32 23.11
N ARG A 382 -1.06 -62.54 24.27
CA ARG A 382 -2.07 -61.65 24.85
C ARG A 382 -1.50 -60.27 25.22
N GLU A 383 -0.32 -60.22 25.81
CA GLU A 383 0.34 -58.98 26.16
C GLU A 383 0.78 -58.21 24.94
N ASN A 384 1.25 -58.86 23.87
CA ASN A 384 1.54 -58.29 22.58
C ASN A 384 0.26 -57.72 21.93
N ALA A 385 -0.85 -58.46 21.97
CA ALA A 385 -2.14 -57.96 21.51
C ALA A 385 -2.56 -56.69 22.27
N GLN A 386 -2.47 -56.68 23.62
CA GLN A 386 -2.75 -55.53 24.45
C GLN A 386 -1.86 -54.31 24.09
N LYS A 387 -0.55 -54.53 23.86
CA LYS A 387 0.39 -53.49 23.44
C LYS A 387 -0.03 -52.84 22.10
N HIS A 388 -0.54 -53.63 21.15
CA HIS A 388 -1.07 -53.12 19.92
C HIS A 388 -2.39 -52.34 20.11
N PHE A 389 -3.29 -52.82 20.95
CA PHE A 389 -4.52 -52.07 21.30
C PHE A 389 -4.22 -50.77 22.05
N ASP A 390 -3.26 -50.75 22.95
CA ASP A 390 -2.85 -49.51 23.63
C ASP A 390 -2.30 -48.48 22.65
N LYS A 391 -1.52 -48.94 21.67
CA LYS A 391 -1.02 -48.08 20.59
C LYS A 391 -2.14 -47.56 19.68
N TYR A 392 -3.13 -48.40 19.34
CA TYR A 392 -4.33 -48.01 18.62
C TYR A 392 -5.11 -46.94 19.40
N ASN A 393 -5.37 -47.18 20.68
CA ASN A 393 -6.15 -46.25 21.53
C ASN A 393 -5.43 -44.89 21.70
N LYS A 394 -4.10 -44.92 21.85
CA LYS A 394 -3.28 -43.70 21.88
C LYS A 394 -3.42 -42.89 20.58
N LEU A 395 -3.25 -43.54 19.42
CA LEU A 395 -3.35 -42.90 18.12
C LEU A 395 -4.78 -42.42 17.83
N LYS A 396 -5.82 -43.15 18.27
CA LYS A 396 -7.22 -42.75 18.13
C LYS A 396 -7.50 -41.46 18.89
N ARG A 397 -7.11 -41.36 20.17
CA ARG A 397 -7.24 -40.13 20.96
C ARG A 397 -6.47 -38.97 20.35
N THR A 398 -5.27 -39.23 19.83
CA THR A 398 -4.47 -38.21 19.14
C THR A 398 -5.16 -37.74 17.86
N PHE A 399 -5.77 -38.63 17.08
CA PHE A 399 -6.53 -38.30 15.87
C PHE A 399 -7.72 -37.38 16.20
N GLU A 400 -8.52 -37.75 17.20
CA GLU A 400 -9.70 -36.97 17.63
C GLU A 400 -9.26 -35.56 18.06
N ALA A 401 -8.26 -35.44 18.94
CA ALA A 401 -7.74 -34.16 19.40
C ALA A 401 -7.12 -33.30 18.27
N LEU A 402 -6.36 -33.92 17.35
CA LEU A 402 -5.76 -33.20 16.22
C LEU A 402 -6.82 -32.74 15.22
N ASN A 403 -7.88 -33.52 15.02
CA ASN A 403 -8.97 -33.13 14.13
C ASN A 403 -9.65 -31.82 14.60
N ASP A 404 -9.94 -31.73 15.90
CA ASP A 404 -10.51 -30.52 16.50
C ASP A 404 -9.53 -29.35 16.44
N LEU A 405 -8.26 -29.55 16.83
CA LEU A 405 -7.22 -28.51 16.77
C LEU A 405 -6.93 -28.02 15.35
N THR A 406 -6.99 -28.91 14.35
CA THR A 406 -6.80 -28.54 12.95
C THR A 406 -7.94 -27.68 12.45
N LYS A 407 -9.17 -27.98 12.84
CA LYS A 407 -10.36 -27.20 12.53
C LYS A 407 -10.26 -25.79 13.15
N GLU A 408 -9.95 -25.71 14.46
CA GLU A 408 -9.76 -24.43 15.15
C GLU A 408 -8.68 -23.57 14.49
N THR A 409 -7.53 -24.19 14.13
CA THR A 409 -6.43 -23.48 13.48
C THR A 409 -6.82 -22.98 12.09
N LYS A 410 -7.63 -23.73 11.35
CA LYS A 410 -8.16 -23.30 10.04
C LYS A 410 -9.11 -22.11 10.19
N GLU A 411 -10.03 -22.16 11.15
CA GLU A 411 -10.94 -21.04 11.46
C GLU A 411 -10.18 -19.77 11.85
N GLU A 412 -9.06 -19.91 12.59
CA GLU A 412 -8.18 -18.79 12.94
C GLU A 412 -7.45 -18.21 11.72
N ILE A 413 -7.01 -19.05 10.78
CA ILE A 413 -6.43 -18.62 9.50
C ILE A 413 -7.46 -17.85 8.68
N ASP A 414 -8.66 -18.42 8.49
CA ASP A 414 -9.73 -17.80 7.69
C ASP A 414 -10.13 -16.43 8.27
N HIS A 415 -10.17 -16.30 9.60
CA HIS A 415 -10.42 -15.03 10.27
C HIS A 415 -9.29 -14.01 10.02
N LEU A 416 -8.01 -14.42 10.13
CA LEU A 416 -6.88 -13.52 9.86
C LEU A 416 -6.80 -13.10 8.39
N GLU A 417 -7.13 -14.00 7.45
CA GLU A 417 -7.22 -13.68 6.04
C GLU A 417 -8.31 -12.64 5.76
N SER A 418 -9.48 -12.75 6.42
CA SER A 418 -10.56 -11.76 6.30
C SER A 418 -10.14 -10.38 6.86
N ILE A 419 -9.38 -10.35 7.95
CA ILE A 419 -8.80 -9.10 8.48
C ILE A 419 -7.76 -8.52 7.50
N SER A 420 -6.95 -9.36 6.86
CA SER A 420 -6.00 -8.92 5.82
C SER A 420 -6.73 -8.27 4.65
N ALA A 421 -7.80 -8.90 4.16
CA ALA A 421 -8.63 -8.33 3.10
C ALA A 421 -9.28 -7.00 3.54
N ALA A 422 -9.76 -6.90 4.77
CA ALA A 422 -10.31 -5.65 5.31
C ALA A 422 -9.26 -4.51 5.36
N LEU A 423 -7.99 -4.83 5.67
CA LEU A 423 -6.89 -3.85 5.60
C LEU A 423 -6.61 -3.37 4.17
N ASP A 424 -6.89 -4.18 3.14
CA ASP A 424 -6.74 -3.81 1.74
C ASP A 424 -7.93 -2.98 1.23
N ILE A 425 -9.11 -3.18 1.80
CA ILE A 425 -10.36 -2.46 1.49
C ILE A 425 -10.40 -1.08 2.17
N ALA A 426 -9.72 -0.90 3.30
CA ALA A 426 -9.72 0.35 4.06
C ALA A 426 -9.23 1.54 3.22
N LEU A 427 -10.06 2.59 3.08
CA LEU A 427 -9.78 3.82 2.35
C LEU A 427 -9.54 5.02 3.27
N GLU A 428 -9.94 4.93 4.54
CA GLU A 428 -9.84 6.01 5.52
C GLU A 428 -9.23 5.52 6.84
N GLU A 429 -8.67 6.46 7.62
CA GLU A 429 -8.13 6.15 8.95
C GLU A 429 -9.20 5.61 9.91
N ASN A 430 -10.44 6.08 9.75
CA ASN A 430 -11.57 5.62 10.54
C ASN A 430 -11.89 4.14 10.29
N ASP A 431 -11.60 3.63 9.08
CA ASP A 431 -11.78 2.21 8.75
C ASP A 431 -10.82 1.33 9.56
N LEU A 432 -9.60 1.82 9.83
CA LEU A 432 -8.60 1.09 10.62
C LEU A 432 -8.97 0.95 12.10
N VAL A 433 -9.86 1.80 12.62
CA VAL A 433 -10.26 1.77 14.05
C VAL A 433 -10.97 0.46 14.38
N GLN A 434 -11.95 0.04 13.58
CA GLN A 434 -12.69 -1.20 13.81
C GLN A 434 -11.79 -2.43 13.65
N ILE A 435 -10.92 -2.45 12.64
CA ILE A 435 -9.95 -3.53 12.43
C ILE A 435 -9.00 -3.66 13.63
N LYS A 436 -8.54 -2.54 14.18
CA LYS A 436 -7.70 -2.54 15.38
C LYS A 436 -8.45 -3.06 16.61
N GLU A 437 -9.71 -2.69 16.79
CA GLU A 437 -10.56 -3.23 17.88
C GLU A 437 -10.69 -4.75 17.76
N GLU A 438 -10.94 -5.27 16.57
CA GLU A 438 -11.04 -6.70 16.28
C GLU A 438 -9.75 -7.43 16.64
N LEU A 439 -8.58 -6.92 16.21
CA LEU A 439 -7.27 -7.47 16.56
C LEU A 439 -6.99 -7.45 18.08
N MET A 440 -7.53 -6.47 18.82
CA MET A 440 -7.46 -6.42 20.30
C MET A 440 -8.38 -7.45 20.95
N GLU A 441 -9.59 -7.62 20.44
CA GLU A 441 -10.59 -8.56 20.96
C GLU A 441 -10.09 -10.00 20.86
N TYR A 442 -9.49 -10.35 19.71
CA TYR A 442 -8.93 -11.68 19.44
C TYR A 442 -7.49 -11.88 19.95
N GLY A 443 -6.93 -10.89 20.66
CA GLY A 443 -5.66 -11.02 21.40
C GLY A 443 -4.39 -10.87 20.55
N TYR A 444 -4.47 -10.44 19.29
CA TYR A 444 -3.31 -10.16 18.44
C TYR A 444 -2.61 -8.86 18.83
N ILE A 445 -3.33 -7.93 19.43
CA ILE A 445 -2.83 -6.67 19.99
C ILE A 445 -3.18 -6.62 21.47
N LYS A 446 -2.31 -6.01 22.28
CA LYS A 446 -2.56 -5.81 23.72
C LYS A 446 -3.84 -5.02 23.93
N LYS A 447 -4.68 -5.51 24.85
CA LYS A 447 -5.90 -4.81 25.29
C LYS A 447 -5.55 -3.44 25.87
N ARG A 448 -6.48 -2.49 25.76
CA ARG A 448 -6.35 -1.17 26.35
C ARG A 448 -6.18 -1.22 27.84
N ARG A 449 -5.53 -0.20 28.40
CA ARG A 449 -5.44 -0.02 29.84
C ARG A 449 -6.83 0.31 30.41
N ALA A 450 -7.09 -0.13 31.62
CA ALA A 450 -8.33 0.21 32.32
C ALA A 450 -8.46 1.75 32.43
N GLY A 451 -9.59 2.31 31.95
CA GLY A 451 -9.85 3.75 31.95
C GLY A 451 -9.59 4.48 30.62
N GLU A 452 -8.96 3.84 29.61
CA GLU A 452 -8.88 4.43 28.28
C GLU A 452 -10.25 4.45 27.58
N LYS A 453 -10.65 5.61 27.06
CA LYS A 453 -11.91 5.75 26.30
C LYS A 453 -11.83 4.97 24.98
N ARG A 454 -12.90 4.24 24.67
CA ARG A 454 -13.05 3.62 23.33
C ARG A 454 -13.14 4.73 22.28
N PRO A 455 -12.45 4.60 21.11
CA PRO A 455 -12.59 5.56 20.03
C PRO A 455 -14.03 5.51 19.49
N LYS A 456 -14.50 6.64 19.01
CA LYS A 456 -15.79 6.72 18.34
C LYS A 456 -15.63 6.05 16.96
N ILE A 457 -16.45 5.05 16.68
CA ILE A 457 -16.53 4.41 15.37
C ILE A 457 -17.37 5.32 14.48
N THR A 458 -16.76 5.84 13.42
CA THR A 458 -17.40 6.74 12.44
C THR A 458 -17.40 6.15 11.03
N SER A 459 -16.64 5.08 10.80
CA SER A 459 -16.64 4.34 9.53
C SER A 459 -18.00 3.73 9.26
N ARG A 460 -18.47 3.86 8.01
CA ARG A 460 -19.72 3.28 7.51
C ARG A 460 -19.43 2.37 6.32
N PRO A 461 -20.30 1.39 6.03
CA PRO A 461 -20.24 0.62 4.80
C PRO A 461 -20.26 1.51 3.56
N PHE A 462 -19.67 1.07 2.46
CA PHE A 462 -19.89 1.75 1.19
C PHE A 462 -21.35 1.63 0.77
N HIS A 463 -21.86 2.69 0.19
CA HIS A 463 -23.22 2.75 -0.33
C HIS A 463 -23.18 3.10 -1.82
N TYR A 464 -23.58 2.15 -2.65
CA TYR A 464 -23.68 2.28 -4.09
C TYR A 464 -25.13 2.34 -4.54
N LEU A 465 -25.36 2.92 -5.71
CA LEU A 465 -26.62 2.87 -6.41
C LEU A 465 -26.42 2.08 -7.70
N SER A 466 -27.24 1.03 -7.91
CA SER A 466 -27.23 0.30 -9.16
C SER A 466 -27.76 1.16 -10.32
N SER A 467 -27.48 0.75 -11.56
CA SER A 467 -28.02 1.43 -12.75
C SER A 467 -29.55 1.45 -12.80
N ASP A 468 -30.18 0.50 -12.10
CA ASP A 468 -31.65 0.40 -12.01
C ASP A 468 -32.23 1.04 -10.73
N GLY A 469 -31.39 1.75 -9.95
CA GLY A 469 -31.81 2.51 -8.76
C GLY A 469 -31.87 1.72 -7.46
N PHE A 470 -31.35 0.49 -7.40
CA PHE A 470 -31.28 -0.28 -6.16
C PHE A 470 -30.11 0.16 -5.30
N HIS A 471 -30.35 0.24 -3.99
CA HIS A 471 -29.32 0.54 -3.00
C HIS A 471 -28.49 -0.72 -2.69
N ILE A 472 -27.17 -0.63 -2.88
CA ILE A 472 -26.22 -1.70 -2.63
C ILE A 472 -25.25 -1.26 -1.54
N TYR A 473 -25.13 -2.07 -0.50
CA TYR A 473 -24.22 -1.79 0.62
C TYR A 473 -23.10 -2.82 0.68
N VAL A 474 -21.88 -2.35 0.91
CA VAL A 474 -20.65 -3.17 0.94
C VAL A 474 -19.93 -2.95 2.26
N GLY A 475 -19.68 -4.02 3.01
CA GLY A 475 -18.97 -3.96 4.29
C GLY A 475 -17.46 -3.80 4.10
N LYS A 476 -16.83 -2.93 4.88
CA LYS A 476 -15.39 -2.65 4.83
C LYS A 476 -14.56 -3.56 5.76
N ASN A 477 -15.20 -4.22 6.71
CA ASN A 477 -14.58 -5.12 7.69
C ASN A 477 -15.60 -6.12 8.25
N ASN A 478 -15.15 -7.07 9.07
CA ASN A 478 -15.97 -8.15 9.58
C ASN A 478 -17.17 -7.67 10.43
N TYR A 479 -17.01 -6.62 11.24
CA TYR A 479 -18.12 -6.05 12.02
C TYR A 479 -19.18 -5.43 11.11
N GLN A 480 -18.79 -4.71 10.06
CA GLN A 480 -19.72 -4.14 9.09
C GLN A 480 -20.38 -5.24 8.25
N ASN A 481 -19.63 -6.28 7.84
CA ASN A 481 -20.18 -7.45 7.17
C ASN A 481 -21.29 -8.09 8.01
N GLU A 482 -21.07 -8.24 9.30
CA GLU A 482 -22.08 -8.77 10.24
C GLU A 482 -23.28 -7.84 10.38
N GLU A 483 -23.01 -6.54 10.53
CA GLU A 483 -24.07 -5.53 10.66
C GLU A 483 -24.97 -5.47 9.42
N LEU A 484 -24.36 -5.45 8.23
CA LEU A 484 -25.08 -5.48 6.96
C LEU A 484 -25.96 -6.72 6.85
N THR A 485 -25.41 -7.89 7.14
CA THR A 485 -26.09 -9.16 6.94
C THR A 485 -27.21 -9.38 7.96
N PHE A 486 -26.99 -9.06 9.25
CA PHE A 486 -27.90 -9.48 10.32
C PHE A 486 -28.72 -8.35 10.95
N LYS A 487 -28.37 -7.06 10.68
CA LYS A 487 -29.13 -5.92 11.19
C LYS A 487 -29.78 -5.10 10.10
N LEU A 488 -29.05 -4.81 8.99
CA LEU A 488 -29.55 -3.98 7.90
C LEU A 488 -30.42 -4.76 6.91
N ALA A 489 -29.97 -5.96 6.51
CA ALA A 489 -30.66 -6.77 5.51
C ALA A 489 -31.93 -7.43 6.06
N ASN A 490 -33.04 -7.30 5.32
CA ASN A 490 -34.28 -8.01 5.53
C ASN A 490 -34.24 -9.41 4.87
N GLY A 491 -35.12 -10.31 5.24
CA GLY A 491 -35.13 -11.70 4.74
C GLY A 491 -35.23 -11.83 3.21
N GLY A 492 -35.90 -10.88 2.54
CA GLY A 492 -36.05 -10.84 1.08
C GLY A 492 -34.92 -10.16 0.32
N ASP A 493 -34.04 -9.41 1.01
CA ASP A 493 -32.88 -8.78 0.38
C ASP A 493 -31.87 -9.80 -0.10
N TRP A 494 -31.07 -9.45 -1.11
CA TRP A 494 -30.06 -10.34 -1.67
C TRP A 494 -28.69 -10.07 -1.08
N TRP A 495 -27.99 -11.14 -0.75
CA TRP A 495 -26.65 -11.16 -0.20
C TRP A 495 -25.68 -11.81 -1.18
N PHE A 496 -24.49 -11.21 -1.33
CA PHE A 496 -23.44 -11.66 -2.27
C PHE A 496 -22.11 -11.74 -1.55
N HIS A 497 -21.26 -12.70 -1.96
CA HIS A 497 -19.90 -12.84 -1.47
C HIS A 497 -19.03 -13.59 -2.48
N ALA A 498 -17.73 -13.25 -2.53
CA ALA A 498 -16.76 -13.95 -3.37
C ALA A 498 -16.56 -15.39 -2.86
N LYS A 499 -16.77 -16.37 -3.73
CA LYS A 499 -16.78 -17.78 -3.38
C LYS A 499 -15.41 -18.29 -2.95
N GLY A 500 -15.34 -18.89 -1.77
CA GLY A 500 -14.14 -19.55 -1.25
C GLY A 500 -12.95 -18.62 -0.95
N MET A 501 -13.15 -17.31 -0.90
CA MET A 501 -12.10 -16.34 -0.62
C MET A 501 -12.57 -15.23 0.32
N PRO A 502 -11.64 -14.60 1.10
CA PRO A 502 -11.98 -13.46 1.95
C PRO A 502 -12.48 -12.25 1.15
N GLY A 503 -13.52 -11.59 1.65
CA GLY A 503 -14.10 -10.44 0.98
C GLY A 503 -15.22 -9.77 1.77
N SER A 504 -15.83 -8.78 1.15
CA SER A 504 -16.96 -8.03 1.70
C SER A 504 -18.28 -8.78 1.53
N HIS A 505 -19.15 -8.64 2.53
CA HIS A 505 -20.57 -8.91 2.30
C HIS A 505 -21.18 -7.75 1.53
N VAL A 506 -21.86 -8.08 0.45
CA VAL A 506 -22.62 -7.11 -0.35
C VAL A 506 -24.10 -7.41 -0.19
N VAL A 507 -24.89 -6.39 0.13
CA VAL A 507 -26.32 -6.50 0.37
C VAL A 507 -27.06 -5.54 -0.56
N VAL A 508 -28.00 -6.09 -1.34
CA VAL A 508 -28.92 -5.31 -2.17
C VAL A 508 -30.25 -5.19 -1.46
N LYS A 509 -30.70 -3.94 -1.27
CA LYS A 509 -32.03 -3.64 -0.71
C LYS A 509 -33.08 -3.71 -1.80
N THR A 510 -33.94 -4.73 -1.75
CA THR A 510 -34.97 -4.96 -2.78
C THR A 510 -36.29 -4.24 -2.47
N ASN A 511 -36.48 -3.74 -1.25
CA ASN A 511 -37.73 -3.10 -0.80
C ASN A 511 -39.00 -3.95 -1.06
N ASN A 512 -38.83 -5.29 -1.06
CA ASN A 512 -39.83 -6.33 -1.37
C ASN A 512 -40.24 -6.37 -2.86
N GLU A 513 -39.48 -5.79 -3.75
CA GLU A 513 -39.67 -6.00 -5.19
C GLU A 513 -39.35 -7.45 -5.55
N THR A 514 -40.17 -8.05 -6.45
CA THR A 514 -40.04 -9.44 -6.87
C THR A 514 -39.51 -9.59 -8.29
N ASP A 515 -39.66 -8.55 -9.12
CA ASP A 515 -39.15 -8.50 -10.48
C ASP A 515 -37.83 -7.71 -10.47
N LEU A 516 -36.72 -8.44 -10.30
CA LEU A 516 -35.38 -7.86 -10.15
C LEU A 516 -34.59 -8.05 -11.45
N PRO A 517 -33.98 -6.97 -12.01
CA PRO A 517 -33.26 -7.05 -13.27
C PRO A 517 -31.92 -7.81 -13.09
N ASP A 518 -31.56 -8.63 -14.08
CA ASP A 518 -30.29 -9.39 -14.11
C ASP A 518 -29.06 -8.48 -13.92
N ARG A 519 -29.12 -7.27 -14.47
CA ARG A 519 -28.07 -6.26 -14.36
C ARG A 519 -27.73 -5.90 -12.91
N MET A 520 -28.73 -5.77 -12.04
CA MET A 520 -28.53 -5.51 -10.61
C MET A 520 -27.72 -6.65 -9.96
N PHE A 521 -27.98 -7.93 -10.30
CA PHE A 521 -27.21 -9.06 -9.79
C PHE A 521 -25.76 -9.03 -10.28
N GLU A 522 -25.55 -8.67 -11.55
CA GLU A 522 -24.21 -8.53 -12.12
C GLU A 522 -23.42 -7.40 -11.43
N GLU A 523 -24.03 -6.24 -11.24
CA GLU A 523 -23.42 -5.08 -10.59
C GLU A 523 -23.07 -5.36 -9.12
N ALA A 524 -23.97 -5.98 -8.36
CA ALA A 524 -23.71 -6.42 -7.00
C ALA A 524 -22.60 -7.49 -6.93
N GLY A 525 -22.59 -8.40 -7.89
CA GLY A 525 -21.53 -9.41 -8.05
C GLY A 525 -20.17 -8.76 -8.33
N LYS A 526 -20.09 -7.77 -9.22
CA LYS A 526 -18.87 -7.00 -9.50
C LYS A 526 -18.33 -6.32 -8.24
N LEU A 527 -19.20 -5.73 -7.43
CA LEU A 527 -18.82 -5.15 -6.13
C LEU A 527 -18.26 -6.20 -5.17
N ALA A 528 -18.91 -7.38 -5.06
CA ALA A 528 -18.42 -8.46 -4.21
C ALA A 528 -17.05 -8.98 -4.67
N GLY A 529 -16.81 -9.07 -5.97
CA GLY A 529 -15.52 -9.44 -6.54
C GLY A 529 -14.45 -8.38 -6.29
N TYR A 530 -14.76 -7.12 -6.55
CA TYR A 530 -13.83 -6.00 -6.36
C TYR A 530 -13.38 -5.83 -4.91
N TYR A 531 -14.29 -6.02 -3.95
CA TYR A 531 -14.01 -5.94 -2.52
C TYR A 531 -13.68 -7.32 -1.91
N SER A 532 -12.90 -8.11 -2.62
CA SER A 532 -12.38 -9.41 -2.18
C SER A 532 -10.88 -9.53 -2.41
N SER A 533 -10.28 -10.58 -1.87
CA SER A 533 -8.86 -10.92 -2.14
C SER A 533 -8.61 -11.31 -3.60
N GLY A 534 -9.65 -11.58 -4.38
CA GLY A 534 -9.58 -11.89 -5.81
C GLY A 534 -9.63 -10.68 -6.74
N ARG A 535 -9.60 -9.46 -6.23
CA ARG A 535 -9.77 -8.20 -6.97
C ARG A 535 -8.96 -8.09 -8.27
N ASP A 536 -7.74 -8.62 -8.27
CA ASP A 536 -6.83 -8.55 -9.42
C ASP A 536 -6.97 -9.74 -10.39
N SER A 537 -7.94 -10.62 -10.15
CA SER A 537 -8.23 -11.77 -11.02
C SER A 537 -9.09 -11.35 -12.21
N ASP A 538 -8.87 -11.97 -13.37
CA ASP A 538 -9.67 -11.69 -14.58
C ASP A 538 -11.15 -12.03 -14.35
N LYS A 539 -11.44 -13.16 -13.68
CA LYS A 539 -12.80 -13.62 -13.38
C LYS A 539 -12.90 -14.17 -11.96
N ILE A 540 -14.01 -13.85 -11.29
CA ILE A 540 -14.31 -14.32 -9.94
C ILE A 540 -15.70 -14.94 -9.89
N GLU A 541 -15.81 -16.08 -9.22
CA GLU A 541 -17.08 -16.72 -8.88
C GLU A 541 -17.67 -16.07 -7.64
N ILE A 542 -18.93 -15.64 -7.72
CA ILE A 542 -19.67 -14.96 -6.63
C ILE A 542 -20.85 -15.82 -6.26
N ASP A 543 -20.94 -16.19 -5.01
CA ASP A 543 -22.13 -16.82 -4.45
C ASP A 543 -23.13 -15.74 -4.04
N TYR A 544 -24.42 -15.95 -4.39
CA TYR A 544 -25.49 -15.04 -3.99
C TYR A 544 -26.78 -15.80 -3.66
N LEU A 545 -27.51 -15.26 -2.70
CA LEU A 545 -28.75 -15.85 -2.20
C LEU A 545 -29.57 -14.82 -1.41
N GLN A 546 -30.84 -15.14 -1.17
CA GLN A 546 -31.64 -14.32 -0.29
C GLN A 546 -31.13 -14.41 1.15
N LYS A 547 -31.08 -13.28 1.87
CA LYS A 547 -30.55 -13.16 3.22
C LYS A 547 -31.16 -14.16 4.22
N LYS A 548 -32.44 -14.52 4.06
CA LYS A 548 -33.10 -15.52 4.93
C LYS A 548 -32.38 -16.87 5.01
N ASN A 549 -31.58 -17.21 3.98
CA ASN A 549 -30.82 -18.45 3.89
C ASN A 549 -29.40 -18.32 4.45
N VAL A 550 -28.95 -17.12 4.85
CA VAL A 550 -27.65 -16.87 5.48
C VAL A 550 -27.79 -17.00 6.98
N LYS A 551 -26.96 -17.84 7.60
CA LYS A 551 -26.97 -18.11 9.06
C LYS A 551 -25.61 -17.80 9.69
N LYS A 552 -25.63 -17.41 10.95
CA LYS A 552 -24.42 -17.27 11.77
C LYS A 552 -24.34 -18.47 12.73
N PRO A 553 -23.25 -19.26 12.68
CA PRO A 553 -23.00 -20.30 13.68
C PRO A 553 -22.74 -19.68 15.06
N ASN A 554 -23.18 -20.34 16.12
CA ASN A 554 -22.94 -19.89 17.48
C ASN A 554 -21.42 -19.87 17.78
N GLY A 555 -20.94 -18.77 18.35
CA GLY A 555 -19.54 -18.61 18.74
C GLY A 555 -18.57 -18.29 17.59
N SER A 556 -19.04 -18.15 16.35
CA SER A 556 -18.18 -17.77 15.21
C SER A 556 -17.72 -16.31 15.28
N ALA A 557 -16.58 -16.03 14.65
CA ALA A 557 -16.03 -14.68 14.50
C ALA A 557 -17.03 -13.73 13.78
N PRO A 558 -16.92 -12.40 13.97
CA PRO A 558 -17.71 -11.43 13.22
C PRO A 558 -17.57 -11.64 11.72
N GLY A 559 -18.66 -11.47 10.97
CA GLY A 559 -18.70 -11.66 9.54
C GLY A 559 -18.64 -13.11 9.04
N PHE A 560 -18.44 -14.09 9.91
CA PHE A 560 -18.50 -15.50 9.51
C PHE A 560 -19.94 -15.96 9.33
N VAL A 561 -20.25 -16.56 8.17
CA VAL A 561 -21.58 -17.05 7.81
C VAL A 561 -21.53 -18.43 7.19
N VAL A 562 -22.65 -19.15 7.27
CA VAL A 562 -22.87 -20.42 6.58
C VAL A 562 -24.18 -20.36 5.79
N TYR A 563 -24.15 -20.95 4.60
CA TYR A 563 -25.31 -21.14 3.72
C TYR A 563 -25.17 -22.46 2.97
N TYR A 564 -26.28 -23.05 2.56
CA TYR A 564 -26.29 -24.39 1.94
C TYR A 564 -26.88 -24.40 0.52
N THR A 565 -27.69 -23.38 0.22
CA THR A 565 -28.33 -23.23 -1.10
C THR A 565 -28.04 -21.83 -1.63
N ASN A 566 -27.23 -21.74 -2.65
CA ASN A 566 -26.85 -20.49 -3.28
C ASN A 566 -26.93 -20.62 -4.79
N PHE A 567 -27.02 -19.49 -5.45
CA PHE A 567 -26.71 -19.33 -6.86
C PHE A 567 -25.27 -18.84 -6.98
N SER A 568 -24.65 -19.06 -8.12
CA SER A 568 -23.31 -18.55 -8.41
C SER A 568 -23.32 -17.84 -9.76
N LEU A 569 -22.58 -16.75 -9.86
CA LEU A 569 -22.33 -16.03 -11.10
C LEU A 569 -20.83 -15.72 -11.23
N THR A 570 -20.35 -15.62 -12.46
CA THR A 570 -18.95 -15.26 -12.73
C THR A 570 -18.89 -13.83 -13.26
N VAL A 571 -18.06 -12.99 -12.62
CA VAL A 571 -17.93 -11.57 -12.98
C VAL A 571 -16.48 -11.19 -13.20
N HIS A 572 -16.26 -10.14 -13.99
CA HIS A 572 -15.03 -9.35 -13.95
C HIS A 572 -15.16 -8.32 -12.82
N PRO A 573 -14.18 -8.18 -11.90
CA PRO A 573 -14.26 -7.29 -10.74
C PRO A 573 -14.04 -5.82 -11.12
N ASP A 574 -14.75 -5.34 -12.13
CA ASP A 574 -14.71 -3.96 -12.61
C ASP A 574 -15.96 -3.22 -12.15
N ILE A 575 -15.73 -2.15 -11.37
CA ILE A 575 -16.77 -1.28 -10.84
C ILE A 575 -16.84 0.08 -11.54
N SER A 576 -16.11 0.24 -12.65
CA SER A 576 -16.22 1.43 -13.50
C SER A 576 -17.67 1.56 -13.99
N GLY A 577 -18.28 2.72 -13.75
CA GLY A 577 -19.69 2.97 -14.09
C GLY A 577 -20.68 2.76 -12.94
N LEU A 578 -20.25 2.26 -11.76
CA LEU A 578 -21.10 2.22 -10.57
C LEU A 578 -20.96 3.50 -9.74
N THR A 579 -22.08 4.07 -9.33
CA THR A 579 -22.09 5.33 -8.57
C THR A 579 -21.96 5.07 -7.08
N LEU A 580 -20.84 5.50 -6.49
CA LEU A 580 -20.67 5.55 -5.04
C LEU A 580 -21.45 6.78 -4.52
N VAL A 581 -22.35 6.56 -3.57
CA VAL A 581 -23.20 7.62 -2.97
C VAL A 581 -22.55 8.16 -1.70
N GLU A 582 -22.00 7.28 -0.83
CA GLU A 582 -21.27 7.60 0.41
C GLU A 582 -20.19 6.55 0.74
#